data_0bccd97f5543266cd13c2b3b1bd457be
#
_entry.id   0bccd97f5543266cd13c2b3b1bd457be
#
_cell.length_a   1.000
_cell.length_b   1.000
_cell.length_c   1.000
_cell.angle_alpha   90.00
_cell.angle_beta   90.00
_cell.angle_gamma   90.00
#
_symmetry.space_group_name_H-M   'P 1'
#
loop_
_entity.id
_entity.type
_entity.pdbx_description
1 polymer ?
#
loop_
_entity_poly.entity_id
_entity_poly.type
_entity_poly.pdbx_seq_one_letter_code
_entity_poly.pdbx_strand_id
1 'polypeptide(L)'
;MASCFIRRVLAAAIAAGLPAASHAADFDWQKYKGETIEFLANNNPLGQAIETNKDAFEKLTGITLKIDPYQEQQMRQRLVTVLNARSDEVDVFMTLPSREGMQFAKAGWYADLSAFTKDVAPGYDFVGFSPALIKAATYDGKLTSMPMNIEGPVIYYRRDILQKCGVAVPKTLADLMPAAKKLKTCEPAMAPFVSRGLRDALAYTYSVFFHNMGGEYVTDGKSALCSKAGLDALTLYGSLQKEYGPPGVVNYSFYQIDALYRAGRAAMAFEAQNELGNMMQGGARLKDTGIMLLPPGPGGSHPTAIGWGLAISPYSKHQGAAWYLLQWATSPEMQAKTELRGVAAPRAAIAQEPAVKAWLAEQPVREEWQQAVNAIAATGTSEVGYPIVDNPESRQYIGQAVDDVILGLKTPEKACADANVSLDTLIAKQGH
;
A
#
# COMPACT_ATOMS: atom_id res chain seq x y z
N MET A 1 89.38 -22.39 20.96
CA MET A 1 88.28 -23.15 21.49
C MET A 1 87.00 -22.56 20.88
N ALA A 2 86.52 -23.11 19.79
CA ALA A 2 85.32 -22.62 19.08
C ALA A 2 84.46 -23.83 18.80
N SER A 3 83.29 -23.87 19.40
CA SER A 3 82.28 -24.93 19.24
C SER A 3 81.35 -24.59 18.09
N CYS A 4 81.26 -25.51 17.16
CA CYS A 4 80.46 -25.43 15.93
C CYS A 4 79.03 -25.98 16.23
N PHE A 5 77.97 -25.15 16.12
CA PHE A 5 76.59 -25.61 16.20
C PHE A 5 75.97 -25.68 14.79
N ILE A 6 75.67 -26.87 14.41
CA ILE A 6 74.93 -27.21 13.18
C ILE A 6 73.42 -26.98 13.39
N ARG A 7 72.86 -26.01 12.70
CA ARG A 7 71.40 -25.83 12.64
C ARG A 7 70.81 -26.68 11.50
N ARG A 8 69.97 -27.64 11.87
CA ARG A 8 69.11 -28.38 10.94
C ARG A 8 67.90 -27.49 10.64
N VAL A 9 67.70 -27.15 9.35
CA VAL A 9 66.51 -26.46 8.88
C VAL A 9 65.45 -27.52 8.51
N LEU A 10 64.34 -27.57 9.27
CA LEU A 10 63.14 -28.33 8.91
C LEU A 10 62.34 -27.51 7.89
N ALA A 11 62.21 -27.98 6.68
CA ALA A 11 61.31 -27.44 5.68
C ALA A 11 59.87 -27.95 5.97
N ALA A 12 59.02 -27.11 6.51
CA ALA A 12 57.58 -27.35 6.62
C ALA A 12 56.90 -27.05 5.27
N ALA A 13 56.40 -28.04 4.56
CA ALA A 13 55.56 -27.89 3.39
C ALA A 13 54.21 -27.33 3.82
N ILE A 14 53.97 -26.07 3.54
CA ILE A 14 52.64 -25.45 3.66
C ILE A 14 51.83 -25.91 2.44
N ALA A 15 50.94 -26.88 2.62
CA ALA A 15 49.88 -27.19 1.67
C ALA A 15 48.87 -26.02 1.65
N ALA A 16 49.02 -25.16 0.63
CA ALA A 16 48.02 -24.13 0.37
C ALA A 16 46.73 -24.81 -0.09
N GLY A 17 45.80 -24.98 0.86
CA GLY A 17 44.39 -25.32 0.55
C GLY A 17 43.80 -24.15 -0.25
N LEU A 18 43.58 -24.34 -1.53
CA LEU A 18 42.77 -23.47 -2.36
C LEU A 18 41.36 -23.44 -1.72
N PRO A 19 40.79 -22.26 -1.45
CA PRO A 19 39.40 -22.20 -1.07
C PRO A 19 38.60 -22.75 -2.25
N ALA A 20 37.82 -23.81 -2.02
CA ALA A 20 36.82 -24.26 -2.96
C ALA A 20 35.88 -23.06 -3.19
N ALA A 21 35.97 -22.43 -4.35
CA ALA A 21 34.98 -21.48 -4.81
C ALA A 21 33.65 -22.22 -4.80
N SER A 22 32.78 -21.93 -3.83
CA SER A 22 31.42 -22.38 -3.90
C SER A 22 30.84 -21.75 -5.15
N HIS A 23 30.67 -22.54 -6.20
CA HIS A 23 29.86 -22.14 -7.35
C HIS A 23 28.46 -21.93 -6.80
N ALA A 24 28.06 -20.69 -6.58
CA ALA A 24 26.66 -20.34 -6.58
C ALA A 24 26.14 -20.87 -7.92
N ALA A 25 25.16 -21.78 -7.89
CA ALA A 25 24.55 -22.26 -9.11
C ALA A 25 24.10 -21.02 -9.90
N ASP A 26 24.53 -20.90 -11.16
CA ASP A 26 24.17 -19.78 -12.02
C ASP A 26 22.63 -19.72 -12.06
N PHE A 27 22.08 -18.55 -11.65
CA PHE A 27 20.65 -18.33 -11.69
C PHE A 27 20.17 -18.36 -13.14
N ASP A 28 19.17 -19.19 -13.44
CA ASP A 28 18.61 -19.32 -14.79
C ASP A 28 17.13 -18.89 -14.81
N TRP A 29 16.83 -17.78 -15.46
CA TRP A 29 15.46 -17.32 -15.66
C TRP A 29 14.59 -18.34 -16.40
N GLN A 30 15.12 -19.27 -17.18
CA GLN A 30 14.39 -20.28 -17.93
C GLN A 30 14.23 -21.63 -17.19
N LYS A 31 14.63 -21.71 -15.93
CA LYS A 31 14.54 -22.92 -15.09
C LYS A 31 13.14 -23.55 -15.08
N TYR A 32 12.09 -22.74 -15.16
CA TYR A 32 10.68 -23.17 -15.14
C TYR A 32 9.98 -22.94 -16.50
N LYS A 33 10.75 -22.89 -17.59
CA LYS A 33 10.22 -22.73 -18.93
C LYS A 33 9.18 -23.79 -19.28
N GLY A 34 8.05 -23.32 -19.82
CA GLY A 34 6.91 -24.18 -20.20
C GLY A 34 5.87 -24.36 -19.10
N GLU A 35 6.15 -23.92 -17.86
CA GLU A 35 5.13 -23.86 -16.82
C GLU A 35 4.13 -22.72 -17.08
N THR A 36 2.93 -22.87 -16.52
CA THR A 36 1.90 -21.81 -16.49
C THR A 36 1.63 -21.46 -15.04
N ILE A 37 1.52 -20.17 -14.73
CA ILE A 37 1.12 -19.66 -13.41
C ILE A 37 -0.12 -18.79 -13.55
N GLU A 38 -1.02 -18.94 -12.59
CA GLU A 38 -2.27 -18.19 -12.47
C GLU A 38 -2.08 -17.09 -11.42
N PHE A 39 -2.23 -15.83 -11.84
CA PHE A 39 -2.08 -14.65 -10.99
C PHE A 39 -3.42 -13.95 -10.78
N LEU A 40 -3.91 -13.97 -9.53
CA LEU A 40 -5.08 -13.23 -9.10
C LEU A 40 -4.68 -11.79 -8.74
N ALA A 41 -5.04 -10.85 -9.60
CA ALA A 41 -4.63 -9.45 -9.52
C ALA A 41 -5.76 -8.52 -9.09
N ASN A 42 -5.40 -7.45 -8.36
CA ASN A 42 -6.24 -6.28 -8.21
C ASN A 42 -6.10 -5.40 -9.46
N ASN A 43 -7.21 -4.96 -10.04
CA ASN A 43 -7.23 -4.00 -11.15
C ASN A 43 -6.93 -2.57 -10.64
N ASN A 44 -5.73 -2.41 -10.10
CA ASN A 44 -5.15 -1.14 -9.66
C ASN A 44 -3.87 -0.84 -10.47
N PRO A 45 -3.22 0.31 -10.28
CA PRO A 45 -2.00 0.66 -11.04
C PRO A 45 -0.89 -0.40 -11.01
N LEU A 46 -0.76 -1.17 -9.90
CA LEU A 46 0.25 -2.23 -9.77
C LEU A 46 -0.09 -3.46 -10.62
N GLY A 47 -1.33 -3.96 -10.52
CA GLY A 47 -1.81 -5.07 -11.35
C GLY A 47 -1.72 -4.75 -12.83
N GLN A 48 -2.14 -3.53 -13.22
CA GLN A 48 -2.04 -3.02 -14.59
C GLN A 48 -0.58 -2.90 -15.07
N ALA A 49 0.38 -2.57 -14.19
CA ALA A 49 1.78 -2.52 -14.54
C ALA A 49 2.35 -3.90 -14.87
N ILE A 50 1.98 -4.94 -14.12
CA ILE A 50 2.36 -6.32 -14.41
C ILE A 50 1.72 -6.77 -15.72
N GLU A 51 0.43 -6.53 -15.91
CA GLU A 51 -0.30 -6.90 -17.13
C GLU A 51 0.31 -6.25 -18.39
N THR A 52 0.61 -4.95 -18.32
CA THR A 52 1.22 -4.20 -19.43
C THR A 52 2.61 -4.75 -19.82
N ASN A 53 3.36 -5.31 -18.86
CA ASN A 53 4.71 -5.83 -19.08
C ASN A 53 4.77 -7.37 -19.13
N LYS A 54 3.65 -8.05 -19.17
CA LYS A 54 3.52 -9.52 -19.17
C LYS A 54 4.41 -10.20 -20.21
N ASP A 55 4.38 -9.71 -21.46
CA ASP A 55 5.15 -10.29 -22.56
C ASP A 55 6.67 -10.27 -22.30
N ALA A 56 7.16 -9.26 -21.55
CA ALA A 56 8.57 -9.19 -21.17
C ALA A 56 8.93 -10.30 -20.17
N PHE A 57 8.05 -10.60 -19.22
CA PHE A 57 8.22 -11.72 -18.30
C PHE A 57 8.20 -13.06 -19.02
N GLU A 58 7.21 -13.31 -19.87
CA GLU A 58 7.07 -14.56 -20.63
C GLU A 58 8.24 -14.79 -21.57
N LYS A 59 8.74 -13.72 -22.23
CA LYS A 59 9.92 -13.80 -23.09
C LYS A 59 11.20 -14.09 -22.30
N LEU A 60 11.35 -13.51 -21.10
CA LEU A 60 12.52 -13.71 -20.25
C LEU A 60 12.57 -15.14 -19.70
N THR A 61 11.43 -15.65 -19.21
CA THR A 61 11.39 -16.87 -18.42
C THR A 61 10.91 -18.10 -19.19
N GLY A 62 10.14 -17.89 -20.26
CA GLY A 62 9.41 -18.97 -20.94
C GLY A 62 8.23 -19.53 -20.12
N ILE A 63 7.88 -18.90 -19.00
CA ILE A 63 6.70 -19.22 -18.19
C ILE A 63 5.51 -18.48 -18.79
N THR A 64 4.38 -19.16 -18.94
CA THR A 64 3.11 -18.52 -19.36
C THR A 64 2.45 -17.89 -18.12
N LEU A 65 2.15 -16.60 -18.19
CA LEU A 65 1.47 -15.88 -17.12
C LEU A 65 0.01 -15.61 -17.47
N LYS A 66 -0.90 -16.22 -16.75
CA LYS A 66 -2.33 -15.90 -16.84
C LYS A 66 -2.70 -14.94 -15.73
N ILE A 67 -3.27 -13.81 -16.09
CA ILE A 67 -3.66 -12.76 -15.14
C ILE A 67 -5.17 -12.70 -15.10
N ASP A 68 -5.73 -12.77 -13.89
CA ASP A 68 -7.16 -12.66 -13.63
C ASP A 68 -7.42 -11.38 -12.81
N PRO A 69 -7.70 -10.22 -13.48
CA PRO A 69 -7.84 -8.94 -12.83
C PRO A 69 -9.27 -8.70 -12.34
N TYR A 70 -9.41 -8.38 -11.07
CA TYR A 70 -10.70 -8.03 -10.45
C TYR A 70 -10.66 -6.65 -9.81
N GLN A 71 -11.83 -6.06 -9.62
CA GLN A 71 -11.95 -4.97 -8.65
C GLN A 71 -11.62 -5.48 -7.24
N GLU A 72 -11.07 -4.61 -6.40
CA GLU A 72 -10.46 -4.99 -5.12
C GLU A 72 -11.33 -5.90 -4.26
N GLN A 73 -12.60 -5.56 -4.05
CA GLN A 73 -13.49 -6.35 -3.21
C GLN A 73 -13.82 -7.71 -3.81
N GLN A 74 -13.99 -7.79 -5.11
CA GLN A 74 -14.23 -9.04 -5.84
C GLN A 74 -12.99 -9.94 -5.78
N MET A 75 -11.79 -9.36 -6.00
CA MET A 75 -10.52 -10.09 -5.85
C MET A 75 -10.42 -10.72 -4.46
N ARG A 76 -10.69 -9.95 -3.40
CA ARG A 76 -10.62 -10.44 -2.01
C ARG A 76 -11.61 -11.58 -1.73
N GLN A 77 -12.86 -11.45 -2.21
CA GLN A 77 -13.87 -12.50 -2.05
C GLN A 77 -13.45 -13.78 -2.75
N ARG A 78 -12.97 -13.69 -4.01
CA ARG A 78 -12.45 -14.84 -4.75
C ARG A 78 -11.25 -15.47 -4.03
N LEU A 79 -10.29 -14.64 -3.61
CA LEU A 79 -9.09 -15.10 -2.91
C LEU A 79 -9.42 -15.89 -1.64
N VAL A 80 -10.29 -15.35 -0.79
CA VAL A 80 -10.73 -16.04 0.43
C VAL A 80 -11.43 -17.36 0.10
N THR A 81 -12.25 -17.41 -0.96
CA THR A 81 -12.94 -18.63 -1.41
C THR A 81 -11.94 -19.71 -1.84
N VAL A 82 -10.97 -19.34 -2.69
CA VAL A 82 -9.95 -20.25 -3.22
C VAL A 82 -9.04 -20.79 -2.10
N LEU A 83 -8.54 -19.89 -1.24
CA LEU A 83 -7.64 -20.28 -0.15
C LEU A 83 -8.34 -21.11 0.93
N ASN A 84 -9.59 -20.82 1.25
CA ASN A 84 -10.39 -21.61 2.18
C ASN A 84 -10.69 -23.02 1.65
N ALA A 85 -10.92 -23.13 0.33
CA ALA A 85 -11.09 -24.42 -0.36
C ALA A 85 -9.78 -25.19 -0.54
N ARG A 86 -8.62 -24.59 -0.19
CA ARG A 86 -7.28 -25.16 -0.45
C ARG A 86 -7.07 -25.52 -1.92
N SER A 87 -7.65 -24.72 -2.82
CA SER A 87 -7.57 -24.95 -4.26
C SER A 87 -6.19 -24.51 -4.80
N ASP A 88 -5.72 -25.20 -5.82
CA ASP A 88 -4.51 -24.86 -6.59
C ASP A 88 -4.81 -24.00 -7.81
N GLU A 89 -6.01 -23.41 -7.90
CA GLU A 89 -6.41 -22.52 -9.02
C GLU A 89 -5.65 -21.17 -9.04
N VAL A 90 -4.99 -20.78 -7.96
CA VAL A 90 -4.24 -19.53 -7.86
C VAL A 90 -2.84 -19.83 -7.35
N ASP A 91 -1.83 -19.44 -8.12
CA ASP A 91 -0.42 -19.58 -7.75
C ASP A 91 0.10 -18.35 -7.03
N VAL A 92 -0.18 -17.16 -7.59
CA VAL A 92 0.24 -15.85 -7.07
C VAL A 92 -0.98 -14.97 -6.86
N PHE A 93 -0.96 -14.20 -5.79
CA PHE A 93 -2.02 -13.23 -5.51
C PHE A 93 -1.48 -11.94 -4.91
N MET A 94 -2.21 -10.85 -5.14
CA MET A 94 -1.97 -9.58 -4.47
C MET A 94 -2.57 -9.61 -3.06
N THR A 95 -1.81 -9.13 -2.09
CA THR A 95 -2.21 -9.03 -0.68
C THR A 95 -1.84 -7.68 -0.09
N LEU A 96 -2.60 -7.24 0.92
CA LEU A 96 -2.30 -6.04 1.68
C LEU A 96 -2.01 -6.41 3.14
N PRO A 97 -0.73 -6.57 3.53
CA PRO A 97 -0.34 -7.05 4.86
C PRO A 97 -0.97 -6.26 6.02
N SER A 98 -1.14 -4.94 5.87
CA SER A 98 -1.80 -4.08 6.87
C SER A 98 -3.31 -4.33 7.04
N ARG A 99 -3.92 -5.13 6.19
CA ARG A 99 -5.35 -5.46 6.25
C ARG A 99 -5.58 -6.94 6.61
N GLU A 100 -5.24 -7.86 5.69
CA GLU A 100 -5.49 -9.28 5.84
C GLU A 100 -4.27 -10.10 6.29
N GLY A 101 -3.09 -9.49 6.38
CA GLY A 101 -1.84 -10.22 6.59
C GLY A 101 -1.83 -11.11 7.83
N MET A 102 -2.28 -10.58 8.97
CA MET A 102 -2.38 -11.32 10.22
C MET A 102 -3.38 -12.48 10.13
N GLN A 103 -4.55 -12.22 9.52
CA GLN A 103 -5.59 -13.23 9.32
C GLN A 103 -5.11 -14.36 8.42
N PHE A 104 -4.51 -14.02 7.28
CA PHE A 104 -4.03 -15.01 6.31
C PHE A 104 -2.84 -15.80 6.84
N ALA A 105 -1.93 -15.15 7.57
CA ALA A 105 -0.80 -15.84 8.23
C ALA A 105 -1.31 -16.85 9.26
N LYS A 106 -2.26 -16.47 10.12
CA LYS A 106 -2.86 -17.37 11.12
C LYS A 106 -3.63 -18.52 10.46
N ALA A 107 -4.28 -18.28 9.32
CA ALA A 107 -4.96 -19.31 8.54
C ALA A 107 -4.03 -20.23 7.74
N GLY A 108 -2.72 -19.92 7.67
CA GLY A 108 -1.75 -20.67 6.87
C GLY A 108 -1.94 -20.51 5.36
N TRP A 109 -2.42 -19.34 4.91
CA TRP A 109 -2.75 -19.06 3.51
C TRP A 109 -1.60 -18.40 2.72
N TYR A 110 -0.41 -18.33 3.30
CA TYR A 110 0.81 -17.87 2.63
C TYR A 110 1.84 -19.00 2.54
N ALA A 111 2.48 -19.18 1.41
CA ALA A 111 3.73 -19.90 1.33
C ALA A 111 4.83 -19.12 2.07
N ASP A 112 5.76 -19.82 2.73
CA ASP A 112 6.94 -19.20 3.35
C ASP A 112 7.98 -18.87 2.28
N LEU A 113 8.09 -17.57 1.93
CA LEU A 113 9.02 -17.11 0.92
C LEU A 113 10.49 -17.22 1.36
N SER A 114 10.76 -17.36 2.64
CA SER A 114 12.13 -17.52 3.17
C SER A 114 12.84 -18.72 2.56
N ALA A 115 12.09 -19.77 2.18
CA ALA A 115 12.62 -20.95 1.51
C ALA A 115 13.23 -20.65 0.12
N PHE A 116 12.74 -19.60 -0.56
CA PHE A 116 13.13 -19.24 -1.92
C PHE A 116 14.23 -18.18 -1.99
N THR A 117 14.57 -17.53 -0.86
CA THR A 117 15.52 -16.40 -0.84
C THR A 117 16.95 -16.75 -1.25
N LYS A 118 17.26 -18.03 -1.45
CA LYS A 118 18.56 -18.51 -1.95
C LYS A 118 18.59 -18.63 -3.49
N ASP A 119 17.43 -18.70 -4.14
CA ASP A 119 17.29 -18.80 -5.61
C ASP A 119 16.85 -17.43 -6.14
N VAL A 120 17.83 -16.51 -6.25
CA VAL A 120 17.56 -15.11 -6.61
C VAL A 120 18.37 -14.69 -7.83
N ALA A 121 17.73 -13.85 -8.64
CA ALA A 121 18.34 -13.27 -9.82
C ALA A 121 19.55 -12.39 -9.45
N PRO A 122 20.61 -12.37 -10.29
CA PRO A 122 21.72 -11.46 -10.10
C PRO A 122 21.22 -10.01 -9.99
N GLY A 123 21.69 -9.30 -8.96
CA GLY A 123 21.31 -7.91 -8.70
C GLY A 123 19.93 -7.74 -8.00
N TYR A 124 19.22 -8.82 -7.69
CA TYR A 124 18.04 -8.74 -6.86
C TYR A 124 18.42 -8.50 -5.40
N ASP A 125 18.14 -7.29 -4.93
CA ASP A 125 18.56 -6.83 -3.60
C ASP A 125 17.37 -6.81 -2.62
N PHE A 126 17.45 -7.65 -1.57
CA PHE A 126 16.49 -7.65 -0.47
C PHE A 126 16.71 -6.47 0.51
N VAL A 127 17.95 -6.02 0.67
CA VAL A 127 18.30 -4.96 1.63
C VAL A 127 17.75 -3.60 1.19
N GLY A 128 17.61 -3.39 -0.09
CA GLY A 128 17.07 -2.14 -0.64
C GLY A 128 15.59 -1.89 -0.35
N PHE A 129 14.81 -2.92 0.04
CA PHE A 129 13.40 -2.72 0.41
C PHE A 129 13.25 -1.96 1.73
N SER A 130 12.16 -1.20 1.85
CA SER A 130 11.78 -0.56 3.11
C SER A 130 11.70 -1.59 4.24
N PRO A 131 12.49 -1.44 5.34
CA PRO A 131 12.45 -2.36 6.47
C PRO A 131 11.06 -2.46 7.11
N ALA A 132 10.30 -1.37 7.11
CA ALA A 132 8.94 -1.33 7.65
C ALA A 132 7.99 -2.22 6.83
N LEU A 133 8.10 -2.21 5.49
CA LEU A 133 7.27 -3.05 4.62
C LEU A 133 7.66 -4.52 4.72
N ILE A 134 8.95 -4.84 4.80
CA ILE A 134 9.41 -6.23 5.04
C ILE A 134 8.92 -6.73 6.40
N LYS A 135 9.01 -5.89 7.44
CA LYS A 135 8.47 -6.23 8.77
C LYS A 135 6.96 -6.48 8.70
N ALA A 136 6.21 -5.63 8.02
CA ALA A 136 4.76 -5.80 7.84
C ALA A 136 4.39 -7.07 7.06
N ALA A 137 5.27 -7.54 6.17
CA ALA A 137 5.11 -8.77 5.39
C ALA A 137 5.70 -10.02 6.08
N THR A 138 6.15 -9.90 7.34
CA THR A 138 6.78 -11.02 8.08
C THR A 138 5.93 -11.39 9.30
N TYR A 139 5.46 -12.63 9.35
CA TYR A 139 4.67 -13.17 10.45
C TYR A 139 5.35 -14.43 11.00
N ASP A 140 5.50 -14.52 12.31
CA ASP A 140 6.17 -15.64 13.00
C ASP A 140 7.53 -16.01 12.39
N GLY A 141 8.29 -14.97 11.98
CA GLY A 141 9.61 -15.12 11.35
C GLY A 141 9.59 -15.57 9.88
N LYS A 142 8.41 -15.74 9.27
CA LYS A 142 8.25 -16.15 7.87
C LYS A 142 7.93 -14.94 7.00
N LEU A 143 8.67 -14.77 5.91
CA LEU A 143 8.34 -13.78 4.89
C LEU A 143 7.16 -14.30 4.06
N THR A 144 6.06 -13.57 4.03
CA THR A 144 4.79 -13.99 3.41
C THR A 144 4.50 -13.34 2.07
N SER A 145 5.11 -12.19 1.80
CA SER A 145 4.92 -11.48 0.53
C SER A 145 6.11 -10.55 0.22
N MET A 146 6.30 -10.27 -1.06
CA MET A 146 7.29 -9.27 -1.51
C MET A 146 6.60 -7.93 -1.74
N PRO A 147 7.05 -6.84 -1.09
CA PRO A 147 6.45 -5.52 -1.26
C PRO A 147 6.56 -5.00 -2.70
N MET A 148 5.44 -4.50 -3.25
CA MET A 148 5.38 -3.92 -4.59
C MET A 148 5.50 -2.40 -4.59
N ASN A 149 5.01 -1.73 -3.56
CA ASN A 149 4.95 -0.28 -3.45
C ASN A 149 5.00 0.18 -2.00
N ILE A 150 5.11 1.49 -1.82
CA ILE A 150 4.73 2.19 -0.59
C ILE A 150 3.60 3.15 -0.92
N GLU A 151 2.58 3.23 -0.05
CA GLU A 151 1.46 4.13 -0.27
C GLU A 151 0.89 4.72 1.02
N GLY A 152 0.31 5.90 0.86
CA GLY A 152 -0.51 6.58 1.86
C GLY A 152 -1.41 7.60 1.16
N PRO A 153 -2.54 7.98 1.75
CA PRO A 153 -3.45 8.94 1.13
C PRO A 153 -2.90 10.35 1.24
N VAL A 154 -3.12 11.11 0.16
CA VAL A 154 -2.77 12.53 0.00
C VAL A 154 -3.99 13.31 -0.49
N ILE A 155 -3.99 14.62 -0.32
CA ILE A 155 -4.96 15.48 -0.95
C ILE A 155 -4.40 15.95 -2.30
N TYR A 156 -5.05 15.52 -3.39
CA TYR A 156 -4.96 16.16 -4.71
C TYR A 156 -5.88 17.36 -4.71
N TYR A 157 -5.38 18.54 -5.04
CA TYR A 157 -6.19 19.76 -5.06
C TYR A 157 -6.00 20.55 -6.35
N ARG A 158 -7.06 21.21 -6.80
CA ARG A 158 -7.09 22.08 -7.99
C ARG A 158 -6.57 23.46 -7.62
N ARG A 159 -5.31 23.76 -7.96
CA ARG A 159 -4.67 25.07 -7.73
C ARG A 159 -5.46 26.19 -8.36
N ASP A 160 -5.86 26.03 -9.61
CA ASP A 160 -6.64 27.01 -10.38
C ASP A 160 -7.99 27.30 -9.72
N ILE A 161 -8.70 26.29 -9.22
CA ILE A 161 -9.98 26.45 -8.54
C ILE A 161 -9.81 27.12 -7.17
N LEU A 162 -8.83 26.66 -6.36
CA LEU A 162 -8.54 27.30 -5.09
C LEU A 162 -8.20 28.79 -5.28
N GLN A 163 -7.34 29.10 -6.26
CA GLN A 163 -6.98 30.51 -6.60
C GLN A 163 -8.19 31.32 -7.06
N LYS A 164 -8.99 30.78 -8.01
CA LYS A 164 -10.21 31.42 -8.51
C LYS A 164 -11.18 31.76 -7.39
N CYS A 165 -11.35 30.84 -6.43
CA CYS A 165 -12.26 30.99 -5.29
C CYS A 165 -11.65 31.76 -4.11
N GLY A 166 -10.37 32.16 -4.20
CA GLY A 166 -9.66 32.83 -3.11
C GLY A 166 -9.53 31.97 -1.87
N VAL A 167 -9.42 30.63 -2.05
CA VAL A 167 -9.24 29.64 -0.97
C VAL A 167 -7.75 29.37 -0.82
N ALA A 168 -7.21 29.57 0.37
CA ALA A 168 -5.84 29.14 0.68
C ALA A 168 -5.75 27.61 0.77
N VAL A 169 -4.59 27.05 0.43
CA VAL A 169 -4.31 25.63 0.67
C VAL A 169 -4.41 25.36 2.17
N PRO A 170 -5.26 24.39 2.63
CA PRO A 170 -5.44 24.07 4.03
C PRO A 170 -4.12 23.68 4.71
N LYS A 171 -3.86 24.18 5.92
CA LYS A 171 -2.65 23.91 6.70
C LYS A 171 -2.92 23.10 7.96
N THR A 172 -4.17 23.04 8.40
CA THR A 172 -4.65 22.25 9.54
C THR A 172 -5.94 21.53 9.16
N LEU A 173 -6.30 20.47 9.90
CA LEU A 173 -7.60 19.80 9.72
C LEU A 173 -8.78 20.78 9.88
N ALA A 174 -8.65 21.79 10.77
CA ALA A 174 -9.67 22.78 10.99
C ALA A 174 -9.95 23.67 9.78
N ASP A 175 -8.98 23.81 8.84
CA ASP A 175 -9.13 24.62 7.64
C ASP A 175 -10.00 23.92 6.56
N LEU A 176 -10.20 22.60 6.63
CA LEU A 176 -10.86 21.82 5.57
C LEU A 176 -12.33 22.23 5.41
N MET A 177 -13.10 22.31 6.50
CA MET A 177 -14.54 22.69 6.44
C MET A 177 -14.75 24.11 5.90
N PRO A 178 -14.04 25.17 6.39
CA PRO A 178 -14.13 26.50 5.80
C PRO A 178 -13.73 26.56 4.32
N ALA A 179 -12.68 25.83 3.93
CA ALA A 179 -12.24 25.74 2.54
C ALA A 179 -13.33 25.10 1.66
N ALA A 180 -13.87 23.95 2.07
CA ALA A 180 -14.93 23.24 1.37
C ALA A 180 -16.21 24.10 1.24
N LYS A 181 -16.60 24.78 2.31
CA LYS A 181 -17.76 25.71 2.28
C LYS A 181 -17.58 26.82 1.24
N LYS A 182 -16.40 27.44 1.20
CA LYS A 182 -16.10 28.53 0.26
C LYS A 182 -16.07 28.03 -1.19
N LEU A 183 -15.48 26.82 -1.41
CA LEU A 183 -15.49 26.16 -2.71
C LEU A 183 -16.89 25.82 -3.18
N LYS A 184 -17.78 25.33 -2.28
CA LYS A 184 -19.19 25.03 -2.60
C LYS A 184 -19.95 26.26 -3.09
N THR A 185 -19.69 27.43 -2.48
CA THR A 185 -20.31 28.69 -2.87
C THR A 185 -19.78 29.19 -4.23
N CYS A 186 -18.48 29.05 -4.46
CA CYS A 186 -17.80 29.55 -5.67
C CYS A 186 -18.06 28.63 -6.89
N GLU A 187 -18.02 27.32 -6.70
CA GLU A 187 -18.15 26.27 -7.74
C GLU A 187 -19.24 25.26 -7.36
N PRO A 188 -20.53 25.63 -7.37
CA PRO A 188 -21.62 24.79 -6.85
C PRO A 188 -21.81 23.46 -7.62
N ALA A 189 -21.34 23.37 -8.87
CA ALA A 189 -21.41 22.16 -9.69
C ALA A 189 -20.26 21.17 -9.43
N MET A 190 -19.26 21.57 -8.65
CA MET A 190 -18.09 20.75 -8.30
C MET A 190 -18.21 20.23 -6.87
N ALA A 191 -17.78 18.99 -6.62
CA ALA A 191 -17.61 18.51 -5.25
C ALA A 191 -16.40 19.22 -4.61
N PRO A 192 -16.59 20.01 -3.53
CA PRO A 192 -15.48 20.65 -2.84
C PRO A 192 -14.44 19.70 -2.28
N PHE A 193 -14.90 18.55 -1.76
CA PHE A 193 -14.07 17.50 -1.17
C PHE A 193 -14.66 16.14 -1.50
N VAL A 194 -13.80 15.16 -1.80
CA VAL A 194 -14.19 13.77 -1.98
C VAL A 194 -13.13 12.85 -1.37
N SER A 195 -13.58 11.81 -0.70
CA SER A 195 -12.75 10.70 -0.23
C SER A 195 -13.58 9.42 -0.24
N ARG A 196 -12.97 8.29 0.19
CA ARG A 196 -13.66 6.99 0.19
C ARG A 196 -14.87 7.01 1.10
N GLY A 197 -15.99 6.52 0.58
CA GLY A 197 -17.20 6.27 1.35
C GLY A 197 -17.60 4.79 1.35
N LEU A 198 -17.05 3.98 0.41
CA LEU A 198 -17.33 2.55 0.40
C LEU A 198 -16.83 1.89 1.68
N ARG A 199 -17.75 1.30 2.45
CA ARG A 199 -17.55 0.78 3.81
C ARG A 199 -16.25 0.00 4.00
N ASP A 200 -15.95 -0.95 3.12
CA ASP A 200 -14.74 -1.79 3.21
C ASP A 200 -13.45 -1.02 2.97
N ALA A 201 -13.53 0.06 2.20
CA ALA A 201 -12.38 0.80 1.70
C ALA A 201 -12.08 2.05 2.53
N LEU A 202 -13.11 2.66 3.16
CA LEU A 202 -12.98 3.98 3.79
C LEU A 202 -12.06 4.01 5.01
N ALA A 203 -11.87 2.88 5.72
CA ALA A 203 -10.97 2.84 6.86
C ALA A 203 -9.53 3.29 6.50
N TYR A 204 -9.12 3.11 5.25
CA TYR A 204 -7.81 3.55 4.74
C TYR A 204 -7.64 5.08 4.81
N THR A 205 -8.63 5.83 4.39
CA THR A 205 -8.61 7.31 4.43
C THR A 205 -9.04 7.85 5.79
N TYR A 206 -10.03 7.24 6.43
CA TYR A 206 -10.51 7.63 7.76
C TYR A 206 -9.41 7.54 8.83
N SER A 207 -8.57 6.48 8.80
CA SER A 207 -7.51 6.30 9.81
C SER A 207 -6.56 7.49 9.90
N VAL A 208 -6.26 8.19 8.80
CA VAL A 208 -5.41 9.38 8.83
C VAL A 208 -6.08 10.53 9.58
N PHE A 209 -7.38 10.74 9.37
CA PHE A 209 -8.14 11.74 10.16
C PHE A 209 -8.13 11.36 11.65
N PHE A 210 -8.36 10.08 11.94
CA PHE A 210 -8.40 9.56 13.30
C PHE A 210 -7.08 9.78 14.05
N HIS A 211 -5.96 9.38 13.44
CA HIS A 211 -4.64 9.55 14.04
C HIS A 211 -4.22 11.02 14.11
N ASN A 212 -4.52 11.86 13.10
CA ASN A 212 -4.23 13.29 13.15
C ASN A 212 -5.06 14.02 14.24
N MET A 213 -6.22 13.48 14.64
CA MET A 213 -6.96 13.94 15.81
C MET A 213 -6.37 13.45 17.14
N GLY A 214 -5.36 12.57 17.12
CA GLY A 214 -4.75 11.94 18.29
C GLY A 214 -5.44 10.66 18.73
N GLY A 215 -6.19 10.01 17.82
CA GLY A 215 -6.88 8.76 18.10
C GLY A 215 -5.94 7.54 18.05
N GLU A 216 -6.17 6.62 18.97
CA GLU A 216 -5.62 5.27 18.99
C GLU A 216 -6.76 4.27 18.96
N TYR A 217 -6.66 3.20 18.15
CA TYR A 217 -7.79 2.27 17.99
C TYR A 217 -8.09 1.43 19.23
N VAL A 218 -7.06 1.11 20.01
CA VAL A 218 -7.18 0.31 21.23
C VAL A 218 -6.54 1.04 22.41
N THR A 219 -7.28 1.22 23.49
CA THR A 219 -6.76 1.75 24.76
C THR A 219 -7.26 0.86 25.89
N ASP A 220 -6.37 0.44 26.79
CA ASP A 220 -6.69 -0.45 27.92
C ASP A 220 -7.45 -1.73 27.51
N GLY A 221 -7.07 -2.28 26.34
CA GLY A 221 -7.68 -3.52 25.82
C GLY A 221 -9.12 -3.38 25.30
N LYS A 222 -9.57 -2.15 25.04
CA LYS A 222 -10.91 -1.83 24.50
C LYS A 222 -10.81 -0.92 23.29
N SER A 223 -11.89 -0.88 22.52
CA SER A 223 -12.05 0.06 21.41
C SER A 223 -12.08 1.50 21.90
N ALA A 224 -11.23 2.34 21.33
CA ALA A 224 -11.21 3.77 21.62
C ALA A 224 -11.80 4.63 20.49
N LEU A 225 -12.63 4.04 19.61
CA LEU A 225 -13.30 4.76 18.51
C LEU A 225 -14.20 5.90 19.05
N CYS A 226 -14.77 5.76 20.24
CA CYS A 226 -15.58 6.79 20.91
C CYS A 226 -14.77 7.74 21.81
N SER A 227 -13.45 7.71 21.75
CA SER A 227 -12.65 8.77 22.41
C SER A 227 -12.98 10.14 21.82
N LYS A 228 -12.59 11.22 22.52
CA LYS A 228 -12.79 12.57 21.99
C LYS A 228 -12.19 12.71 20.58
N ALA A 229 -10.98 12.18 20.36
CA ALA A 229 -10.33 12.19 19.07
C ALA A 229 -11.13 11.40 18.00
N GLY A 230 -11.69 10.27 18.38
CA GLY A 230 -12.54 9.46 17.49
C GLY A 230 -13.83 10.16 17.11
N LEU A 231 -14.51 10.80 18.06
CA LEU A 231 -15.72 11.58 17.80
C LEU A 231 -15.43 12.79 16.91
N ASP A 232 -14.35 13.50 17.16
CA ASP A 232 -13.94 14.64 16.35
C ASP A 232 -13.61 14.19 14.90
N ALA A 233 -12.93 13.05 14.74
CA ALA A 233 -12.62 12.49 13.42
C ALA A 233 -13.88 12.03 12.67
N LEU A 234 -14.80 11.32 13.34
CA LEU A 234 -16.09 10.91 12.77
C LEU A 234 -16.92 12.12 12.33
N THR A 235 -16.95 13.16 13.17
CA THR A 235 -17.66 14.40 12.87
C THR A 235 -17.09 15.10 11.67
N LEU A 236 -15.75 15.30 11.64
CA LEU A 236 -15.10 16.02 10.55
C LEU A 236 -15.19 15.25 9.22
N TYR A 237 -14.82 13.96 9.21
CA TYR A 237 -14.85 13.14 8.00
C TYR A 237 -16.29 12.99 7.47
N GLY A 238 -17.23 12.67 8.36
CA GLY A 238 -18.64 12.52 8.02
C GLY A 238 -19.26 13.81 7.48
N SER A 239 -19.00 14.96 8.13
CA SER A 239 -19.52 16.26 7.67
C SER A 239 -18.92 16.71 6.34
N LEU A 240 -17.60 16.51 6.13
CA LEU A 240 -16.97 16.81 4.84
C LEU A 240 -17.63 16.04 3.70
N GLN A 241 -17.87 14.75 3.89
CA GLN A 241 -18.50 13.90 2.87
C GLN A 241 -19.99 14.19 2.70
N LYS A 242 -20.71 14.41 3.79
CA LYS A 242 -22.16 14.70 3.79
C LYS A 242 -22.50 16.03 3.13
N GLU A 243 -21.76 17.10 3.48
CA GLU A 243 -22.09 18.45 3.07
C GLU A 243 -21.40 18.87 1.77
N TYR A 244 -20.20 18.32 1.52
CA TYR A 244 -19.32 18.76 0.45
C TYR A 244 -18.87 17.66 -0.51
N GLY A 245 -19.19 16.40 -0.19
CA GLY A 245 -18.93 15.26 -1.08
C GLY A 245 -19.92 15.19 -2.25
N PRO A 246 -19.62 14.37 -3.26
CA PRO A 246 -20.56 14.11 -4.36
C PRO A 246 -21.75 13.26 -3.90
N PRO A 247 -22.91 13.35 -4.57
CA PRO A 247 -24.03 12.46 -4.30
C PRO A 247 -23.62 10.98 -4.41
N GLY A 248 -24.08 10.16 -3.45
CA GLY A 248 -23.81 8.72 -3.43
C GLY A 248 -22.39 8.35 -3.02
N VAL A 249 -21.66 9.26 -2.36
CA VAL A 249 -20.27 9.07 -1.93
C VAL A 249 -20.05 7.80 -1.10
N VAL A 250 -21.05 7.31 -0.37
CA VAL A 250 -20.97 6.04 0.39
C VAL A 250 -20.71 4.80 -0.47
N ASN A 251 -20.79 4.92 -1.80
CA ASN A 251 -20.44 3.87 -2.74
C ASN A 251 -19.10 4.12 -3.44
N TYR A 252 -18.35 5.16 -3.05
CA TYR A 252 -17.11 5.53 -3.73
C TYR A 252 -15.90 4.84 -3.10
N SER A 253 -15.14 4.15 -3.96
CA SER A 253 -13.75 3.76 -3.74
C SER A 253 -12.84 4.62 -4.62
N PHE A 254 -11.56 4.29 -4.72
CA PHE A 254 -10.61 5.02 -5.55
C PHE A 254 -11.05 5.11 -7.02
N TYR A 255 -11.69 4.09 -7.60
CA TYR A 255 -12.14 4.11 -9.01
C TYR A 255 -13.05 5.29 -9.34
N GLN A 256 -14.03 5.57 -8.47
CA GLN A 256 -14.97 6.66 -8.65
C GLN A 256 -14.32 8.02 -8.36
N ILE A 257 -13.42 8.08 -7.37
CA ILE A 257 -12.70 9.30 -6.99
C ILE A 257 -11.78 9.74 -8.13
N ASP A 258 -10.99 8.82 -8.70
CA ASP A 258 -10.11 9.06 -9.84
C ASP A 258 -10.88 9.58 -11.05
N ALA A 259 -11.97 8.92 -11.38
CA ALA A 259 -12.83 9.32 -12.49
C ALA A 259 -13.42 10.72 -12.28
N LEU A 260 -13.87 11.02 -11.04
CA LEU A 260 -14.45 12.31 -10.68
C LEU A 260 -13.40 13.43 -10.77
N TYR A 261 -12.20 13.21 -10.20
CA TYR A 261 -11.11 14.20 -10.23
C TYR A 261 -10.61 14.44 -11.66
N ARG A 262 -10.36 13.37 -12.42
CA ARG A 262 -9.96 13.45 -13.84
C ARG A 262 -10.96 14.21 -14.69
N ALA A 263 -12.26 14.02 -14.43
CA ALA A 263 -13.33 14.76 -15.10
C ALA A 263 -13.42 16.25 -14.67
N GLY A 264 -12.62 16.67 -13.65
CA GLY A 264 -12.62 18.05 -13.14
C GLY A 264 -13.85 18.37 -12.30
N ARG A 265 -14.46 17.40 -11.68
CA ARG A 265 -15.68 17.52 -10.89
C ARG A 265 -15.43 17.47 -9.38
N ALA A 266 -14.17 17.44 -8.95
CA ALA A 266 -13.76 17.59 -7.57
C ALA A 266 -12.68 18.66 -7.44
N ALA A 267 -12.78 19.52 -6.41
CA ALA A 267 -11.78 20.53 -6.10
C ALA A 267 -10.63 19.98 -5.25
N MET A 268 -10.95 19.10 -4.29
CA MET A 268 -10.01 18.35 -3.46
C MET A 268 -10.43 16.88 -3.45
N ALA A 269 -9.46 15.97 -3.66
CA ALA A 269 -9.66 14.52 -3.57
C ALA A 269 -8.62 13.94 -2.60
N PHE A 270 -9.08 13.28 -1.54
CA PHE A 270 -8.21 12.62 -0.57
C PHE A 270 -8.16 11.12 -0.88
N GLU A 271 -7.07 10.70 -1.51
CA GLU A 271 -6.89 9.33 -2.02
C GLU A 271 -5.41 8.94 -2.04
N ALA A 272 -5.11 7.67 -2.30
CA ALA A 272 -3.75 7.15 -2.38
C ALA A 272 -2.89 7.96 -3.36
N GLN A 273 -1.65 8.27 -2.98
CA GLN A 273 -0.73 8.95 -3.89
C GLN A 273 -0.40 8.11 -5.14
N ASN A 274 -0.62 6.80 -5.08
CA ASN A 274 -0.42 5.89 -6.21
C ASN A 274 -1.46 6.05 -7.33
N GLU A 275 -2.52 6.82 -7.09
CA GLU A 275 -3.54 7.11 -8.11
C GLU A 275 -3.15 8.31 -9.01
N LEU A 276 -1.96 8.90 -8.83
CA LEU A 276 -1.49 10.01 -9.64
C LEU A 276 -1.62 9.74 -11.15
N GLY A 277 -1.17 8.57 -11.60
CA GLY A 277 -1.23 8.18 -13.02
C GLY A 277 -2.67 8.11 -13.55
N ASN A 278 -3.58 7.53 -12.78
CA ASN A 278 -4.99 7.40 -13.13
C ASN A 278 -5.71 8.75 -13.13
N MET A 279 -5.48 9.57 -12.11
CA MET A 279 -6.09 10.90 -12.00
C MET A 279 -5.60 11.86 -13.08
N MET A 280 -4.34 11.70 -13.53
CA MET A 280 -3.69 12.56 -14.53
C MET A 280 -3.67 11.95 -15.93
N GLN A 281 -4.41 10.88 -16.18
CA GLN A 281 -4.44 10.19 -17.47
C GLN A 281 -4.73 11.16 -18.62
N GLY A 282 -3.97 11.03 -19.71
CA GLY A 282 -4.07 11.93 -20.87
C GLY A 282 -3.47 13.32 -20.65
N GLY A 283 -2.67 13.52 -19.59
CA GLY A 283 -2.07 14.82 -19.25
C GLY A 283 -3.08 15.82 -18.68
N ALA A 284 -4.33 15.38 -18.46
CA ALA A 284 -5.37 16.23 -17.91
C ALA A 284 -4.94 16.77 -16.55
N ARG A 285 -5.00 18.11 -16.39
CA ARG A 285 -4.82 18.83 -15.11
C ARG A 285 -3.47 18.69 -14.41
N LEU A 286 -2.43 18.11 -15.03
CA LEU A 286 -1.11 18.00 -14.42
C LEU A 286 -0.61 19.33 -13.84
N LYS A 287 -0.69 20.41 -14.65
CA LYS A 287 -0.24 21.77 -14.24
C LYS A 287 -1.15 22.44 -13.20
N ASP A 288 -2.43 22.04 -13.15
CA ASP A 288 -3.44 22.66 -12.30
C ASP A 288 -3.62 21.90 -10.96
N THR A 289 -2.96 20.77 -10.81
CA THR A 289 -3.03 19.93 -9.61
C THR A 289 -1.86 20.20 -8.66
N GLY A 290 -2.17 20.31 -7.37
CA GLY A 290 -1.20 20.22 -6.27
C GLY A 290 -1.44 18.99 -5.44
N ILE A 291 -0.40 18.55 -4.73
CA ILE A 291 -0.46 17.41 -3.80
C ILE A 291 0.04 17.87 -2.43
N MET A 292 -0.65 17.43 -1.39
CA MET A 292 -0.22 17.60 -0.01
C MET A 292 -0.65 16.42 0.85
N LEU A 293 0.06 16.15 1.95
CA LEU A 293 -0.46 15.27 2.99
C LEU A 293 -1.76 15.82 3.56
N LEU A 294 -2.57 14.96 4.18
CA LEU A 294 -3.66 15.44 5.03
C LEU A 294 -3.06 16.39 6.08
N PRO A 295 -3.58 17.63 6.22
CA PRO A 295 -3.03 18.57 7.18
C PRO A 295 -3.03 18.03 8.62
N PRO A 296 -2.07 18.47 9.47
CA PRO A 296 -2.03 18.06 10.87
C PRO A 296 -3.28 18.50 11.62
N GLY A 297 -3.65 17.68 12.60
CA GLY A 297 -4.69 17.96 13.58
C GLY A 297 -4.11 18.17 14.98
N PRO A 298 -4.97 18.14 16.03
CA PRO A 298 -4.51 18.23 17.43
C PRO A 298 -3.51 17.15 17.83
N GLY A 299 -3.58 15.96 17.21
CA GLY A 299 -2.63 14.86 17.44
C GLY A 299 -1.32 15.00 16.65
N GLY A 300 -1.22 15.94 15.73
CA GLY A 300 -0.06 16.08 14.83
C GLY A 300 -0.34 15.60 13.41
N SER A 301 0.72 15.18 12.71
CA SER A 301 0.66 14.61 11.36
C SER A 301 1.07 13.14 11.41
N HIS A 302 0.15 12.25 11.12
CA HIS A 302 0.34 10.79 11.12
C HIS A 302 -0.12 10.20 9.79
N PRO A 303 0.68 10.34 8.73
CA PRO A 303 0.33 9.75 7.44
C PRO A 303 0.30 8.23 7.55
N THR A 304 -0.53 7.60 6.74
CA THR A 304 -0.50 6.14 6.57
C THR A 304 0.68 5.76 5.67
N ALA A 305 1.40 4.68 6.03
CA ALA A 305 2.43 4.06 5.22
C ALA A 305 2.16 2.55 5.15
N ILE A 306 1.56 2.11 4.07
CA ILE A 306 1.28 0.70 3.80
C ILE A 306 1.84 0.32 2.43
N GLY A 307 1.72 -0.93 2.02
CA GLY A 307 2.11 -1.38 0.69
C GLY A 307 1.44 -2.68 0.33
N TRP A 308 1.08 -2.81 -0.93
CA TRP A 308 0.68 -4.08 -1.51
C TRP A 308 1.88 -5.00 -1.64
N GLY A 309 1.64 -6.29 -1.53
CA GLY A 309 2.63 -7.33 -1.76
C GLY A 309 2.13 -8.37 -2.75
N LEU A 310 3.07 -9.12 -3.32
CA LEU A 310 2.82 -10.36 -4.04
C LEU A 310 3.11 -11.54 -3.11
N ALA A 311 2.18 -12.47 -3.01
CA ALA A 311 2.29 -13.67 -2.21
C ALA A 311 2.08 -14.92 -3.08
N ILE A 312 2.63 -16.03 -2.64
CA ILE A 312 2.47 -17.34 -3.26
C ILE A 312 1.44 -18.14 -2.45
N SER A 313 0.50 -18.79 -3.13
CA SER A 313 -0.43 -19.69 -2.50
C SER A 313 0.31 -20.94 -1.94
N PRO A 314 0.07 -21.34 -0.69
CA PRO A 314 0.67 -22.55 -0.15
C PRO A 314 0.15 -23.82 -0.85
N TYR A 315 -0.95 -23.70 -1.60
CA TYR A 315 -1.59 -24.80 -2.35
C TYR A 315 -1.14 -24.87 -3.81
N SER A 316 -0.37 -23.87 -4.27
CA SER A 316 0.22 -23.85 -5.62
C SER A 316 1.14 -25.06 -5.84
N LYS A 317 1.02 -25.66 -7.02
CA LYS A 317 1.95 -26.68 -7.53
C LYS A 317 3.14 -26.11 -8.27
N HIS A 318 3.13 -24.77 -8.50
CA HIS A 318 4.09 -24.01 -9.30
C HIS A 318 4.85 -22.96 -8.47
N GLN A 319 5.09 -23.22 -7.17
CA GLN A 319 5.67 -22.22 -6.26
C GLN A 319 7.04 -21.71 -6.72
N GLY A 320 7.86 -22.57 -7.36
CA GLY A 320 9.15 -22.16 -7.91
C GLY A 320 9.00 -21.16 -9.07
N ALA A 321 8.11 -21.43 -10.03
CA ALA A 321 7.80 -20.52 -11.13
C ALA A 321 7.13 -19.23 -10.62
N ALA A 322 6.25 -19.35 -9.62
CA ALA A 322 5.62 -18.22 -8.93
C ALA A 322 6.66 -17.29 -8.27
N TRP A 323 7.70 -17.85 -7.65
CA TRP A 323 8.81 -17.07 -7.10
C TRP A 323 9.55 -16.24 -8.15
N TYR A 324 9.68 -16.73 -9.38
CA TYR A 324 10.27 -16.00 -10.49
C TYR A 324 9.41 -14.80 -10.91
N LEU A 325 8.08 -14.94 -10.88
CA LEU A 325 7.19 -13.79 -11.07
C LEU A 325 7.39 -12.75 -9.99
N LEU A 326 7.45 -13.14 -8.71
CA LEU A 326 7.67 -12.20 -7.61
C LEU A 326 8.96 -11.42 -7.79
N GLN A 327 10.06 -12.12 -8.10
CA GLN A 327 11.36 -11.47 -8.33
C GLN A 327 11.32 -10.47 -9.49
N TRP A 328 10.76 -10.87 -10.63
CA TRP A 328 10.66 -10.02 -11.79
C TRP A 328 9.76 -8.80 -11.51
N ALA A 329 8.57 -9.01 -10.96
CA ALA A 329 7.60 -7.94 -10.69
C ALA A 329 8.08 -6.94 -9.62
N THR A 330 8.96 -7.39 -8.72
CA THR A 330 9.55 -6.53 -7.67
C THR A 330 11.02 -6.21 -7.91
N SER A 331 11.53 -6.43 -9.15
CA SER A 331 12.88 -6.04 -9.55
C SER A 331 13.03 -4.52 -9.60
N PRO A 332 14.26 -3.98 -9.47
CA PRO A 332 14.48 -2.54 -9.63
C PRO A 332 13.98 -2.00 -10.97
N GLU A 333 14.14 -2.74 -12.07
CA GLU A 333 13.65 -2.35 -13.39
C GLU A 333 12.12 -2.19 -13.40
N MET A 334 11.38 -3.18 -12.89
CA MET A 334 9.91 -3.10 -12.84
C MET A 334 9.44 -2.01 -11.88
N GLN A 335 10.12 -1.81 -10.77
CA GLN A 335 9.82 -0.72 -9.84
C GLN A 335 10.03 0.65 -10.48
N ALA A 336 11.10 0.85 -11.24
CA ALA A 336 11.29 2.09 -12.00
C ALA A 336 10.18 2.32 -13.03
N LYS A 337 9.75 1.27 -13.75
CA LYS A 337 8.62 1.36 -14.69
C LYS A 337 7.30 1.73 -13.99
N THR A 338 7.07 1.21 -12.79
CA THR A 338 5.86 1.55 -12.02
C THR A 338 5.94 2.97 -11.45
N GLU A 339 7.11 3.42 -11.00
CA GLU A 339 7.31 4.78 -10.48
C GLU A 339 7.07 5.85 -11.55
N LEU A 340 7.49 5.61 -12.80
CA LEU A 340 7.17 6.46 -13.95
C LEU A 340 5.67 6.54 -14.27
N ARG A 341 4.85 5.69 -13.65
CA ARG A 341 3.38 5.73 -13.72
C ARG A 341 2.74 6.35 -12.47
N GLY A 342 3.53 6.90 -11.55
CA GLY A 342 3.05 7.50 -10.31
C GLY A 342 2.78 6.51 -9.19
N VAL A 343 3.46 5.35 -9.19
CA VAL A 343 3.38 4.33 -8.13
C VAL A 343 4.72 4.26 -7.42
N ALA A 344 4.78 4.72 -6.18
CA ALA A 344 6.02 4.82 -5.43
C ALA A 344 6.61 3.44 -5.11
N ALA A 345 7.87 3.24 -5.46
CA ALA A 345 8.59 2.01 -5.21
C ALA A 345 8.84 1.78 -3.69
N PRO A 346 8.86 0.52 -3.25
CA PRO A 346 9.22 0.18 -1.87
C PRO A 346 10.73 0.28 -1.60
N ARG A 347 11.53 0.58 -2.65
CA ARG A 347 12.98 0.86 -2.57
C ARG A 347 13.21 2.34 -2.84
N ALA A 348 13.67 3.09 -1.84
CA ALA A 348 13.95 4.53 -1.97
C ALA A 348 14.99 4.86 -3.06
N ALA A 349 15.89 3.92 -3.39
CA ALA A 349 16.90 4.11 -4.43
C ALA A 349 16.29 4.30 -5.83
N ILE A 350 15.09 3.80 -6.09
CA ILE A 350 14.43 3.90 -7.41
C ILE A 350 14.17 5.36 -7.78
N ALA A 351 13.78 6.21 -6.83
CA ALA A 351 13.61 7.65 -7.06
C ALA A 351 14.91 8.37 -7.48
N GLN A 352 16.07 7.70 -7.34
CA GLN A 352 17.36 8.23 -7.75
C GLN A 352 17.77 7.81 -9.17
N GLU A 353 17.03 6.88 -9.79
CA GLU A 353 17.26 6.47 -11.18
C GLU A 353 17.12 7.66 -12.13
N PRO A 354 18.04 7.81 -13.13
CA PRO A 354 18.04 8.98 -14.02
C PRO A 354 16.71 9.24 -14.72
N ALA A 355 16.03 8.17 -15.19
CA ALA A 355 14.73 8.30 -15.86
C ALA A 355 13.64 8.78 -14.90
N VAL A 356 13.64 8.31 -13.65
CA VAL A 356 12.67 8.72 -12.62
C VAL A 356 12.92 10.17 -12.22
N LYS A 357 14.16 10.58 -11.98
CA LYS A 357 14.51 11.99 -11.72
C LYS A 357 14.07 12.92 -12.85
N ALA A 358 14.31 12.55 -14.09
CA ALA A 358 13.88 13.34 -15.23
C ALA A 358 12.36 13.47 -15.27
N TRP A 359 11.62 12.36 -15.04
CA TRP A 359 10.16 12.36 -14.98
C TRP A 359 9.62 13.23 -13.82
N LEU A 360 10.23 13.17 -12.64
CA LEU A 360 9.85 14.00 -11.49
C LEU A 360 9.98 15.51 -11.84
N ALA A 361 11.08 15.91 -12.46
CA ALA A 361 11.38 17.30 -12.77
C ALA A 361 10.50 17.90 -13.89
N GLU A 362 9.76 17.09 -14.66
CA GLU A 362 8.92 17.61 -15.76
C GLU A 362 7.71 18.41 -15.29
N GLN A 363 7.19 18.13 -14.09
CA GLN A 363 5.94 18.74 -13.60
C GLN A 363 5.99 18.97 -12.09
N PRO A 364 5.63 20.18 -11.60
CA PRO A 364 5.63 20.48 -10.15
C PRO A 364 4.82 19.49 -9.30
N VAL A 365 3.71 18.98 -9.83
CA VAL A 365 2.87 18.01 -9.12
C VAL A 365 3.61 16.69 -8.84
N ARG A 366 4.57 16.30 -9.69
CA ARG A 366 5.36 15.09 -9.51
C ARG A 366 6.42 15.28 -8.42
N GLU A 367 7.01 16.47 -8.33
CA GLU A 367 7.92 16.81 -7.22
C GLU A 367 7.18 16.83 -5.87
N GLU A 368 5.98 17.39 -5.82
CA GLU A 368 5.14 17.38 -4.62
C GLU A 368 4.69 15.96 -4.25
N TRP A 369 4.39 15.13 -5.25
CA TRP A 369 4.12 13.72 -5.06
C TRP A 369 5.31 13.02 -4.41
N GLN A 370 6.53 13.22 -4.91
CA GLN A 370 7.74 12.64 -4.32
C GLN A 370 8.00 13.14 -2.90
N GLN A 371 7.74 14.42 -2.63
CA GLN A 371 7.85 14.97 -1.27
C GLN A 371 6.87 14.30 -0.31
N ALA A 372 5.63 14.08 -0.76
CA ALA A 372 4.64 13.34 0.02
C ALA A 372 5.04 11.88 0.26
N VAL A 373 5.56 11.18 -0.77
CA VAL A 373 6.10 9.82 -0.64
C VAL A 373 7.22 9.76 0.39
N ASN A 374 8.17 10.71 0.35
CA ASN A 374 9.27 10.76 1.30
C ASN A 374 8.77 10.98 2.74
N ALA A 375 7.78 11.84 2.93
CA ALA A 375 7.18 12.09 4.23
C ALA A 375 6.42 10.86 4.75
N ILE A 376 5.64 10.19 3.89
CA ILE A 376 4.96 8.92 4.21
C ILE A 376 5.99 7.86 4.63
N ALA A 377 7.07 7.71 3.88
CA ALA A 377 8.10 6.73 4.19
C ALA A 377 8.83 7.01 5.52
N ALA A 378 9.03 8.28 5.85
CA ALA A 378 9.77 8.71 7.04
C ALA A 378 8.94 8.66 8.34
N THR A 379 7.65 8.99 8.27
CA THR A 379 6.82 9.22 9.47
C THR A 379 5.51 8.44 9.49
N GLY A 380 5.23 7.67 8.44
CA GLY A 380 3.96 6.98 8.30
C GLY A 380 3.80 5.79 9.24
N THR A 381 2.56 5.51 9.59
CA THR A 381 2.15 4.32 10.35
C THR A 381 1.44 3.31 9.46
N SER A 382 1.62 2.03 9.73
CA SER A 382 0.89 0.95 9.05
C SER A 382 -0.48 0.66 9.67
N GLU A 383 -0.86 1.36 10.72
CA GLU A 383 -2.13 1.15 11.43
C GLU A 383 -3.30 1.71 10.63
N VAL A 384 -4.02 0.82 9.97
CA VAL A 384 -5.26 1.09 9.23
C VAL A 384 -6.36 0.19 9.78
N GLY A 385 -7.17 0.74 10.67
CA GLY A 385 -8.11 -0.03 11.49
C GLY A 385 -7.41 -0.68 12.68
N TYR A 386 -8.08 -1.61 13.33
CA TYR A 386 -7.63 -2.23 14.57
C TYR A 386 -6.45 -3.19 14.31
N PRO A 387 -5.40 -3.17 15.15
CA PRO A 387 -4.24 -4.07 15.01
C PRO A 387 -4.54 -5.48 15.57
N ILE A 388 -5.53 -6.15 14.98
CA ILE A 388 -6.04 -7.47 15.38
C ILE A 388 -6.12 -8.42 14.19
N VAL A 389 -6.22 -9.74 14.45
CA VAL A 389 -6.34 -10.77 13.40
C VAL A 389 -7.56 -10.49 12.51
N ASP A 390 -8.68 -10.12 13.13
CA ASP A 390 -9.92 -9.78 12.45
C ASP A 390 -9.96 -8.30 11.99
N ASN A 391 -8.80 -7.72 11.61
CA ASN A 391 -8.74 -6.36 11.07
C ASN A 391 -9.72 -6.16 9.89
N PRO A 392 -9.86 -7.08 8.91
CA PRO A 392 -10.85 -6.91 7.84
C PRO A 392 -12.27 -6.73 8.35
N GLU A 393 -12.68 -7.45 9.40
CA GLU A 393 -14.00 -7.32 10.01
C GLU A 393 -14.12 -6.01 10.80
N SER A 394 -13.08 -5.60 11.55
CA SER A 394 -13.08 -4.32 12.28
C SER A 394 -13.31 -3.13 11.36
N ARG A 395 -12.77 -3.16 10.13
CA ARG A 395 -12.97 -2.11 9.11
C ARG A 395 -14.43 -1.99 8.69
N GLN A 396 -15.20 -3.08 8.70
CA GLN A 396 -16.66 -3.02 8.43
C GLN A 396 -17.38 -2.21 9.49
N TYR A 397 -17.02 -2.37 10.76
CA TYR A 397 -17.65 -1.63 11.86
C TYR A 397 -17.25 -0.15 11.86
N ILE A 398 -15.98 0.16 11.58
CA ILE A 398 -15.55 1.55 11.36
C ILE A 398 -16.35 2.15 10.20
N GLY A 399 -16.39 1.43 9.07
CA GLY A 399 -17.10 1.88 7.88
C GLY A 399 -18.59 2.11 8.13
N GLN A 400 -19.25 1.23 8.88
CA GLN A 400 -20.66 1.41 9.25
C GLN A 400 -20.86 2.68 10.08
N ALA A 401 -19.98 2.94 11.07
CA ALA A 401 -20.09 4.14 11.89
C ALA A 401 -19.96 5.42 11.06
N VAL A 402 -19.01 5.44 10.12
CA VAL A 402 -18.81 6.59 9.22
C VAL A 402 -19.97 6.76 8.24
N ASP A 403 -20.47 5.67 7.64
CA ASP A 403 -21.65 5.69 6.75
C ASP A 403 -22.88 6.25 7.44
N ASP A 404 -23.14 5.81 8.67
CA ASP A 404 -24.29 6.27 9.46
C ASP A 404 -24.24 7.80 9.68
N VAL A 405 -23.04 8.37 9.86
CA VAL A 405 -22.83 9.81 10.00
C VAL A 405 -22.99 10.53 8.65
N ILE A 406 -22.38 10.02 7.58
CA ILE A 406 -22.49 10.60 6.22
C ILE A 406 -23.95 10.65 5.78
N LEU A 407 -24.69 9.58 6.00
CA LEU A 407 -26.11 9.48 5.63
C LEU A 407 -27.04 10.24 6.61
N GLY A 408 -26.50 10.68 7.76
CA GLY A 408 -27.32 11.34 8.80
C GLY A 408 -28.28 10.40 9.51
N LEU A 409 -28.01 9.11 9.50
CA LEU A 409 -28.82 8.09 10.18
C LEU A 409 -28.58 8.08 11.69
N LYS A 410 -27.35 8.43 12.11
CA LYS A 410 -26.96 8.52 13.52
C LYS A 410 -26.07 9.73 13.77
N THR A 411 -26.03 10.19 15.03
CA THR A 411 -24.99 11.11 15.47
C THR A 411 -23.65 10.38 15.60
N PRO A 412 -22.49 11.06 15.57
CA PRO A 412 -21.18 10.45 15.78
C PRO A 412 -21.10 9.61 17.06
N GLU A 413 -21.68 10.09 18.17
CA GLU A 413 -21.72 9.40 19.46
C GLU A 413 -22.49 8.08 19.38
N LYS A 414 -23.67 8.09 18.73
CA LYS A 414 -24.47 6.88 18.58
C LYS A 414 -23.82 5.90 17.61
N ALA A 415 -23.26 6.38 16.51
CA ALA A 415 -22.60 5.56 15.51
C ALA A 415 -21.36 4.84 16.09
N CYS A 416 -20.52 5.57 16.83
CA CYS A 416 -19.35 4.95 17.47
C CYS A 416 -19.75 3.99 18.59
N ALA A 417 -20.77 4.33 19.40
CA ALA A 417 -21.23 3.47 20.50
C ALA A 417 -21.72 2.10 19.97
N ASP A 418 -22.46 2.11 18.87
CA ASP A 418 -22.92 0.87 18.23
C ASP A 418 -21.76 0.05 17.66
N ALA A 419 -20.78 0.70 17.04
CA ALA A 419 -19.59 0.03 16.52
C ALA A 419 -18.71 -0.56 17.63
N ASN A 420 -18.55 0.15 18.75
CA ASN A 420 -17.73 -0.30 19.88
C ASN A 420 -18.18 -1.64 20.47
N VAL A 421 -19.46 -1.93 20.49
CA VAL A 421 -19.99 -3.22 20.98
C VAL A 421 -19.37 -4.40 20.19
N SER A 422 -19.33 -4.28 18.87
CA SER A 422 -18.76 -5.31 18.00
C SER A 422 -17.24 -5.30 18.05
N LEU A 423 -16.62 -4.13 18.06
CA LEU A 423 -15.16 -3.95 18.11
C LEU A 423 -14.56 -4.48 19.42
N ASP A 424 -15.18 -4.22 20.57
CA ASP A 424 -14.75 -4.79 21.85
C ASP A 424 -14.85 -6.32 21.85
N THR A 425 -15.89 -6.87 21.20
CA THR A 425 -16.02 -8.32 21.03
C THR A 425 -14.89 -8.91 20.20
N LEU A 426 -14.48 -8.21 19.11
CA LEU A 426 -13.33 -8.65 18.27
C LEU A 426 -12.02 -8.55 19.04
N ILE A 427 -11.80 -7.48 19.80
CA ILE A 427 -10.59 -7.29 20.62
C ILE A 427 -10.48 -8.39 21.68
N ALA A 428 -11.59 -8.68 22.38
CA ALA A 428 -11.62 -9.71 23.41
C ALA A 428 -11.25 -11.12 22.87
N LYS A 429 -11.64 -11.45 21.63
CA LYS A 429 -11.28 -12.73 20.98
C LYS A 429 -9.79 -12.90 20.74
N GLN A 430 -8.98 -11.81 20.74
CA GLN A 430 -7.54 -11.90 20.48
C GLN A 430 -6.74 -12.37 21.70
N GLY A 431 -7.31 -12.28 22.90
CA GLY A 431 -6.68 -12.69 24.17
C GLY A 431 -6.76 -14.19 24.47
N HIS A 432 -7.33 -14.97 23.57
CA HIS A 432 -7.46 -16.42 23.64
C HIS A 432 -6.87 -17.03 22.35
#